data_c9c0d429eda4ab02ceca27b911fb8984
#
_entry.id   c9c0d429eda4ab02ceca27b911fb8984
#
_cell.length_a   1.000
_cell.length_b   1.000
_cell.length_c   1.000
_cell.angle_alpha   90.00
_cell.angle_beta   90.00
_cell.angle_gamma   90.00
#
_symmetry.space_group_name_H-M   'P 1'
#
loop_
_entity.id
_entity.type
_entity.pdbx_description
1 polymer ?
#
loop_
_entity_poly.entity_id
_entity_poly.type
_entity_poly.pdbx_seq_one_letter_code
_entity_poly.pdbx_strand_id
1 'polypeptide(L)'
;MKKLILSSLCMLMGLTSMSAQTALQNEILEVAHRTNNYFMTKYSDPTLDTFVKKVRTSNLWTRAVYYEGLMALYEIDPQQRYLDYTDKWADYHKWTARGSVNDTDADNQCCQQTYMDRYVQTGGKKDLSKVKENLDHQMSTKRVNYWTWIDAIQMAMPAYAKYAKITGERKYLDYAMNSYKWSRDTLANGLFNKKEGLWWRDKDYVPPYKEKDGSNCYWSRGNGWVYAALVRVMETLPKTDKYYQYLKKDFISMSQAILKCQREDGYWNVSLVCPANYGGPEMTGTGLFLYGMAWGVQHGILPRATYQKAMDKAWKA
;
A
#
# COMPACT_ATOMS: atom_id res chain seq x y z
N MET A 1 16.86 17.02 -49.08
CA MET A 1 15.45 16.72 -48.81
C MET A 1 15.19 15.55 -47.87
N LYS A 2 15.84 14.36 -48.03
CA LYS A 2 15.63 13.18 -47.16
C LYS A 2 15.99 13.41 -45.66
N LYS A 3 17.02 14.22 -45.34
CA LYS A 3 17.39 14.50 -43.92
C LYS A 3 16.43 15.45 -43.21
N LEU A 4 15.77 16.37 -43.89
CA LEU A 4 14.76 17.26 -43.28
C LEU A 4 13.46 16.51 -42.96
N ILE A 5 13.07 15.54 -43.78
CA ILE A 5 11.85 14.74 -43.56
C ILE A 5 12.01 13.83 -42.35
N LEU A 6 13.20 13.27 -42.14
CA LEU A 6 13.46 12.39 -40.98
C LEU A 6 13.47 13.16 -39.64
N SER A 7 14.04 14.39 -39.63
CA SER A 7 14.03 15.23 -38.43
C SER A 7 12.62 15.75 -38.07
N SER A 8 11.80 16.10 -39.08
CA SER A 8 10.40 16.49 -38.86
C SER A 8 9.53 15.34 -38.34
N LEU A 9 9.76 14.11 -38.81
CA LEU A 9 9.02 12.92 -38.36
C LEU A 9 9.39 12.55 -36.90
N CYS A 10 10.67 12.64 -36.52
CA CYS A 10 11.10 12.42 -35.14
C CYS A 10 10.59 13.52 -34.18
N MET A 11 10.51 14.77 -34.64
CA MET A 11 9.96 15.87 -33.85
C MET A 11 8.43 15.72 -33.68
N LEU A 12 7.71 15.29 -34.70
CA LEU A 12 6.26 15.03 -34.62
C LEU A 12 5.95 13.87 -33.68
N MET A 13 6.71 12.76 -33.75
CA MET A 13 6.54 11.63 -32.84
C MET A 13 6.89 11.98 -31.38
N GLY A 14 7.88 12.84 -31.17
CA GLY A 14 8.21 13.36 -29.83
C GLY A 14 7.10 14.25 -29.27
N LEU A 15 6.52 15.12 -30.06
CA LEU A 15 5.42 16.00 -29.65
C LEU A 15 4.13 15.24 -29.36
N THR A 16 3.79 14.22 -30.17
CA THR A 16 2.60 13.39 -29.95
C THR A 16 2.73 12.51 -28.72
N SER A 17 3.92 11.98 -28.42
CA SER A 17 4.15 11.19 -27.19
C SER A 17 4.09 12.06 -25.93
N MET A 18 4.62 13.28 -25.97
CA MET A 18 4.52 14.23 -24.85
C MET A 18 3.08 14.68 -24.62
N SER A 19 2.31 14.98 -25.66
CA SER A 19 0.91 15.39 -25.53
C SER A 19 0.03 14.25 -24.97
N ALA A 20 0.25 13.01 -25.38
CA ALA A 20 -0.47 11.84 -24.89
C ALA A 20 -0.13 11.53 -23.43
N GLN A 21 1.14 11.69 -23.03
CA GLN A 21 1.56 11.53 -21.64
C GLN A 21 0.94 12.60 -20.74
N THR A 22 0.88 13.84 -21.16
CA THR A 22 0.23 14.94 -20.44
C THR A 22 -1.29 14.71 -20.32
N ALA A 23 -1.95 14.21 -21.36
CA ALA A 23 -3.37 13.89 -21.34
C ALA A 23 -3.70 12.79 -20.30
N LEU A 24 -2.91 11.71 -20.23
CA LEU A 24 -3.07 10.65 -19.24
C LEU A 24 -2.81 11.16 -17.81
N GLN A 25 -1.81 12.01 -17.62
CA GLN A 25 -1.54 12.60 -16.29
C GLN A 25 -2.71 13.46 -15.81
N ASN A 26 -3.30 14.26 -16.70
CA ASN A 26 -4.47 15.07 -16.38
C ASN A 26 -5.69 14.21 -16.05
N GLU A 27 -5.92 13.13 -16.81
CA GLU A 27 -7.00 12.16 -16.53
C GLU A 27 -6.82 11.50 -15.16
N ILE A 28 -5.61 11.06 -14.84
CA ILE A 28 -5.29 10.46 -13.51
C ILE A 28 -5.57 11.45 -12.39
N LEU A 29 -5.14 12.69 -12.54
CA LEU A 29 -5.35 13.74 -11.54
C LEU A 29 -6.84 14.07 -11.38
N GLU A 30 -7.60 14.13 -12.48
CA GLU A 30 -9.06 14.33 -12.44
C GLU A 30 -9.77 13.21 -11.68
N VAL A 31 -9.41 11.95 -11.95
CA VAL A 31 -9.97 10.79 -11.23
C VAL A 31 -9.62 10.85 -9.74
N ALA A 32 -8.37 11.21 -9.40
CA ALA A 32 -7.93 11.38 -8.02
C ALA A 32 -8.72 12.50 -7.31
N HIS A 33 -8.91 13.64 -7.96
CA HIS A 33 -9.73 14.75 -7.42
C HIS A 33 -11.18 14.34 -7.22
N ARG A 34 -11.80 13.68 -8.20
CA ARG A 34 -13.19 13.23 -8.11
C ARG A 34 -13.38 12.25 -6.95
N THR A 35 -12.49 11.29 -6.82
CA THR A 35 -12.51 10.30 -5.73
C THR A 35 -12.30 10.96 -4.37
N ASN A 36 -11.32 11.86 -4.26
CA ASN A 36 -11.04 12.59 -3.03
C ASN A 36 -12.20 13.52 -2.64
N ASN A 37 -12.76 14.28 -3.59
CA ASN A 37 -13.88 15.18 -3.34
C ASN A 37 -15.12 14.40 -2.89
N TYR A 38 -15.40 13.24 -3.50
CA TYR A 38 -16.47 12.35 -3.02
C TYR A 38 -16.25 11.95 -1.56
N PHE A 39 -15.04 11.52 -1.20
CA PHE A 39 -14.74 11.12 0.18
C PHE A 39 -14.88 12.27 1.17
N MET A 40 -14.28 13.43 0.88
CA MET A 40 -14.35 14.61 1.75
C MET A 40 -15.78 15.16 1.88
N THR A 41 -16.60 15.05 0.85
CA THR A 41 -18.03 15.43 0.91
C THR A 41 -18.81 14.45 1.76
N LYS A 42 -18.61 13.15 1.55
CA LYS A 42 -19.30 12.10 2.32
C LYS A 42 -18.93 12.10 3.80
N TYR A 43 -17.71 12.41 4.12
CA TYR A 43 -17.18 12.50 5.48
C TYR A 43 -16.71 13.92 5.77
N SER A 44 -17.61 14.90 5.60
CA SER A 44 -17.29 16.34 5.74
C SER A 44 -16.68 16.71 7.08
N ASP A 45 -17.05 16.00 8.15
CA ASP A 45 -16.32 16.04 9.41
C ASP A 45 -15.46 14.77 9.56
N PRO A 46 -14.11 14.92 9.49
CA PRO A 46 -13.19 13.79 9.57
C PRO A 46 -13.16 13.11 10.95
N THR A 47 -13.68 13.76 11.98
CA THR A 47 -13.64 13.25 13.36
C THR A 47 -14.74 12.25 13.67
N LEU A 48 -15.86 12.31 12.93
CA LEU A 48 -17.03 11.49 13.20
C LEU A 48 -16.79 10.01 12.90
N ASP A 49 -17.29 9.17 13.77
CA ASP A 49 -17.33 7.74 13.61
C ASP A 49 -18.29 7.32 12.48
N THR A 50 -18.11 6.12 11.97
CA THR A 50 -19.03 5.51 11.01
C THR A 50 -19.65 4.24 11.62
N PHE A 51 -20.86 3.93 11.20
CA PHE A 51 -21.53 2.69 11.58
C PHE A 51 -21.59 1.73 10.38
N VAL A 52 -20.87 0.60 10.50
CA VAL A 52 -20.97 -0.51 9.56
C VAL A 52 -21.02 -1.79 10.39
N LYS A 53 -22.23 -2.29 10.67
CA LYS A 53 -22.53 -3.38 11.62
C LYS A 53 -22.14 -3.07 13.07
N LYS A 54 -21.10 -2.29 13.28
CA LYS A 54 -20.62 -1.77 14.57
C LYS A 54 -20.05 -0.38 14.38
N VAL A 55 -19.88 0.36 15.46
CA VAL A 55 -19.20 1.66 15.45
C VAL A 55 -17.75 1.46 15.06
N ARG A 56 -17.29 2.29 14.12
CA ARG A 56 -15.91 2.33 13.62
C ARG A 56 -15.39 3.74 13.77
N THR A 57 -14.44 3.92 14.67
CA THR A 57 -13.77 5.20 14.89
C THR A 57 -13.03 5.65 13.63
N SER A 58 -12.94 6.97 13.44
CA SER A 58 -12.38 7.51 12.20
C SER A 58 -10.86 7.27 12.02
N ASN A 59 -10.14 6.85 13.07
CA ASN A 59 -8.74 6.45 13.00
C ASN A 59 -8.51 4.93 12.88
N LEU A 60 -9.58 4.12 12.78
CA LEU A 60 -9.43 2.70 12.41
C LEU A 60 -8.92 2.59 10.97
N TRP A 61 -8.17 1.54 10.66
CA TRP A 61 -7.56 1.30 9.35
C TRP A 61 -8.51 1.55 8.16
N THR A 62 -9.80 1.21 8.29
CA THR A 62 -10.80 1.37 7.22
C THR A 62 -10.95 2.81 6.73
N ARG A 63 -10.55 3.79 7.53
CA ARG A 63 -10.49 5.21 7.16
C ARG A 63 -9.07 5.75 7.20
N ALA A 64 -8.19 5.21 8.04
CA ALA A 64 -6.80 5.66 8.14
C ALA A 64 -6.06 5.52 6.80
N VAL A 65 -6.29 4.45 6.04
CA VAL A 65 -5.69 4.25 4.70
C VAL A 65 -6.09 5.31 3.67
N TYR A 66 -7.24 5.99 3.84
CA TYR A 66 -7.60 7.11 2.98
C TYR A 66 -6.60 8.27 3.12
N TYR A 67 -6.18 8.58 4.35
CA TYR A 67 -5.24 9.68 4.58
C TYR A 67 -3.85 9.39 4.02
N GLU A 68 -3.45 8.12 3.92
CA GLU A 68 -2.22 7.74 3.20
C GLU A 68 -2.32 8.11 1.71
N GLY A 69 -3.47 7.85 1.09
CA GLY A 69 -3.76 8.27 -0.28
C GLY A 69 -3.87 9.79 -0.43
N LEU A 70 -4.45 10.48 0.57
CA LEU A 70 -4.56 11.94 0.58
C LEU A 70 -3.19 12.61 0.67
N MET A 71 -2.26 12.06 1.46
CA MET A 71 -0.88 12.58 1.52
C MET A 71 -0.13 12.36 0.20
N ALA A 72 -0.34 11.22 -0.46
CA ALA A 72 0.22 10.97 -1.79
C ALA A 72 -0.37 11.93 -2.86
N LEU A 73 -1.67 12.25 -2.78
CA LEU A 73 -2.28 13.25 -3.66
C LEU A 73 -1.71 14.65 -3.37
N TYR A 74 -1.49 14.99 -2.11
CA TYR A 74 -0.89 16.28 -1.74
C TYR A 74 0.52 16.47 -2.34
N GLU A 75 1.31 15.42 -2.50
CA GLU A 75 2.65 15.50 -3.09
C GLU A 75 2.63 15.93 -4.57
N ILE A 76 1.57 15.58 -5.30
CA ILE A 76 1.43 15.90 -6.73
C ILE A 76 0.50 17.09 -7.01
N ASP A 77 -0.37 17.41 -6.07
CA ASP A 77 -1.33 18.51 -6.12
C ASP A 77 -1.51 19.12 -4.72
N PRO A 78 -0.59 20.02 -4.30
CA PRO A 78 -0.58 20.56 -2.94
C PRO A 78 -1.73 21.55 -2.71
N GLN A 79 -2.78 21.08 -2.02
CA GLN A 79 -3.91 21.91 -1.60
C GLN A 79 -3.99 21.99 -0.08
N GLN A 80 -4.09 23.21 0.47
CA GLN A 80 -4.14 23.44 1.91
C GLN A 80 -5.29 22.69 2.59
N ARG A 81 -6.46 22.56 1.92
CA ARG A 81 -7.61 21.83 2.45
C ARG A 81 -7.32 20.36 2.78
N TYR A 82 -6.37 19.71 2.11
CA TYR A 82 -5.99 18.32 2.41
C TYR A 82 -5.26 18.25 3.74
N LEU A 83 -4.41 19.23 4.00
CA LEU A 83 -3.67 19.32 5.26
C LEU A 83 -4.61 19.68 6.42
N ASP A 84 -5.49 20.67 6.23
CA ASP A 84 -6.46 21.09 7.25
C ASP A 84 -7.40 19.94 7.64
N TYR A 85 -7.87 19.19 6.66
CA TYR A 85 -8.72 18.02 6.87
C TYR A 85 -7.99 16.91 7.64
N THR A 86 -6.73 16.64 7.27
CA THR A 86 -5.89 15.64 7.93
C THR A 86 -5.52 16.07 9.34
N ASP A 87 -5.13 17.34 9.54
CA ASP A 87 -4.76 17.86 10.86
C ASP A 87 -5.95 17.86 11.82
N LYS A 88 -7.14 18.29 11.36
CA LYS A 88 -8.38 18.20 12.17
C LYS A 88 -8.64 16.76 12.66
N TRP A 89 -8.45 15.77 11.79
CA TRP A 89 -8.58 14.36 12.14
C TRP A 89 -7.51 13.90 13.14
N ALA A 90 -6.24 14.22 12.88
CA ALA A 90 -5.12 13.81 13.71
C ALA A 90 -5.15 14.46 15.10
N ASP A 91 -5.50 15.77 15.18
CA ASP A 91 -5.65 16.52 16.43
C ASP A 91 -6.79 15.94 17.30
N TYR A 92 -7.94 15.59 16.69
CA TYR A 92 -9.05 14.94 17.39
C TYR A 92 -8.60 13.61 18.03
N HIS A 93 -7.80 12.82 17.33
CA HIS A 93 -7.25 11.57 17.82
C HIS A 93 -5.95 11.72 18.62
N LYS A 94 -5.55 12.99 18.91
CA LYS A 94 -4.37 13.31 19.73
C LYS A 94 -3.08 12.65 19.22
N TRP A 95 -2.98 12.46 17.92
CA TRP A 95 -1.79 11.86 17.26
C TRP A 95 -1.41 10.48 17.83
N THR A 96 -2.38 9.74 18.35
CA THR A 96 -2.15 8.42 18.96
C THR A 96 -2.74 7.29 18.12
N ALA A 97 -2.20 6.07 18.29
CA ALA A 97 -2.83 4.87 17.77
C ALA A 97 -4.27 4.74 18.29
N ARG A 98 -5.14 4.09 17.51
CA ARG A 98 -6.51 3.82 17.96
C ARG A 98 -6.47 2.96 19.24
N GLY A 99 -7.32 3.28 20.19
CA GLY A 99 -7.38 2.59 21.50
C GLY A 99 -6.45 3.27 22.51
N SER A 100 -5.15 3.08 22.40
CA SER A 100 -4.15 3.72 23.26
C SER A 100 -2.73 3.51 22.75
N VAL A 101 -1.76 4.10 23.45
CA VAL A 101 -0.33 3.85 23.22
C VAL A 101 0.08 2.41 23.55
N ASN A 102 -0.73 1.67 24.28
CA ASN A 102 -0.46 0.26 24.65
C ASN A 102 -1.12 -0.73 23.66
N ASP A 103 -1.80 -0.24 22.63
CA ASP A 103 -2.45 -1.09 21.65
C ASP A 103 -1.41 -1.73 20.72
N THR A 104 -1.52 -3.05 20.51
CA THR A 104 -0.59 -3.81 19.67
C THR A 104 -1.28 -4.38 18.39
N ASP A 105 -2.54 -4.03 18.18
CA ASP A 105 -3.27 -4.43 16.98
C ASP A 105 -2.82 -3.56 15.79
N ALA A 106 -2.38 -4.18 14.73
CA ALA A 106 -1.90 -3.52 13.53
C ALA A 106 -2.96 -2.60 12.89
N ASP A 107 -4.24 -3.00 12.91
CA ASP A 107 -5.35 -2.20 12.38
C ASP A 107 -5.48 -0.85 13.11
N ASN A 108 -5.14 -0.84 14.41
CA ASN A 108 -5.17 0.34 15.26
C ASN A 108 -3.91 1.22 15.10
N GLN A 109 -2.81 0.64 14.63
CA GLN A 109 -1.56 1.35 14.37
C GLN A 109 -1.51 2.04 13.01
N CYS A 110 -2.39 1.69 12.08
CA CYS A 110 -2.39 2.17 10.70
C CYS A 110 -2.36 3.71 10.58
N CYS A 111 -3.12 4.41 11.42
CA CYS A 111 -3.20 5.88 11.39
C CYS A 111 -1.86 6.58 11.64
N GLN A 112 -0.92 5.93 12.31
CA GLN A 112 0.39 6.50 12.63
C GLN A 112 1.23 6.77 11.37
N GLN A 113 0.98 6.06 10.27
CA GLN A 113 1.69 6.31 9.00
C GLN A 113 1.44 7.75 8.53
N THR A 114 0.18 8.19 8.53
CA THR A 114 -0.18 9.56 8.16
C THR A 114 0.35 10.62 9.14
N TYR A 115 0.36 10.31 10.44
CA TYR A 115 0.94 11.24 11.43
C TYR A 115 2.42 11.53 11.14
N MET A 116 3.17 10.52 10.74
CA MET A 116 4.57 10.67 10.36
C MET A 116 4.75 11.42 9.03
N ASP A 117 3.85 11.23 8.06
CA ASP A 117 3.87 12.02 6.83
C ASP A 117 3.66 13.51 7.13
N ARG A 118 2.70 13.83 8.00
CA ARG A 118 2.45 15.20 8.46
C ARG A 118 3.62 15.79 9.26
N TYR A 119 4.28 14.98 10.07
CA TYR A 119 5.51 15.40 10.77
C TYR A 119 6.59 15.84 9.78
N VAL A 120 6.87 15.03 8.77
CA VAL A 120 7.85 15.34 7.74
C VAL A 120 7.46 16.60 6.94
N GLN A 121 6.20 16.71 6.49
CA GLN A 121 5.70 17.86 5.75
C GLN A 121 5.76 19.18 6.53
N THR A 122 5.66 19.13 7.84
CA THR A 122 5.75 20.30 8.71
C THR A 122 7.17 20.62 9.18
N GLY A 123 8.18 19.90 8.68
CA GLY A 123 9.57 20.08 9.12
C GLY A 123 9.78 19.73 10.59
N GLY A 124 9.07 18.73 11.11
CA GLY A 124 9.23 18.26 12.49
C GLY A 124 8.40 19.01 13.54
N LYS A 125 7.43 19.84 13.13
CA LYS A 125 6.63 20.65 14.09
C LYS A 125 5.47 19.88 14.76
N LYS A 126 5.14 18.68 14.30
CA LYS A 126 4.10 17.85 14.93
C LYS A 126 4.70 16.97 16.02
N ASP A 127 3.94 16.66 17.06
CA ASP A 127 4.40 15.79 18.13
C ASP A 127 4.20 14.31 17.79
N LEU A 128 5.27 13.55 17.73
CA LEU A 128 5.26 12.10 17.53
C LEU A 128 5.49 11.30 18.83
N SER A 129 5.43 11.93 20.02
CA SER A 129 5.67 11.26 21.30
C SER A 129 4.77 10.05 21.51
N LYS A 130 3.48 10.16 21.13
CA LYS A 130 2.51 9.07 21.23
C LYS A 130 2.74 7.95 20.21
N VAL A 131 3.23 8.28 19.03
CA VAL A 131 3.68 7.29 18.04
C VAL A 131 4.88 6.53 18.61
N LYS A 132 5.90 7.23 19.12
CA LYS A 132 7.05 6.61 19.75
C LYS A 132 6.66 5.69 20.91
N GLU A 133 5.81 6.19 21.81
CA GLU A 133 5.35 5.43 22.98
C GLU A 133 4.65 4.13 22.56
N ASN A 134 3.80 4.17 21.53
CA ASN A 134 3.12 2.98 21.01
C ASN A 134 4.09 1.97 20.38
N LEU A 135 5.00 2.43 19.52
CA LEU A 135 5.98 1.55 18.88
C LEU A 135 6.93 0.93 19.91
N ASP A 136 7.41 1.73 20.87
CA ASP A 136 8.28 1.26 21.95
C ASP A 136 7.55 0.26 22.87
N HIS A 137 6.28 0.49 23.19
CA HIS A 137 5.47 -0.44 23.97
C HIS A 137 5.44 -1.82 23.32
N GLN A 138 5.06 -1.91 22.04
CA GLN A 138 5.03 -3.20 21.36
C GLN A 138 6.40 -3.88 21.29
N MET A 139 7.46 -3.12 21.03
CA MET A 139 8.83 -3.64 21.00
C MET A 139 9.29 -4.13 22.38
N SER A 140 8.88 -3.48 23.48
CA SER A 140 9.23 -3.85 24.85
C SER A 140 8.73 -5.25 25.25
N THR A 141 7.67 -5.73 24.61
CA THR A 141 7.13 -7.08 24.82
C THR A 141 8.08 -8.18 24.34
N LYS A 142 9.09 -7.84 23.51
CA LYS A 142 10.01 -8.77 22.84
C LYS A 142 9.34 -9.78 21.91
N ARG A 143 8.05 -9.63 21.64
CA ARG A 143 7.27 -10.49 20.74
C ARG A 143 7.26 -9.92 19.33
N VAL A 144 7.38 -10.79 18.33
CA VAL A 144 7.30 -10.45 16.89
C VAL A 144 6.07 -11.06 16.22
N ASN A 145 5.23 -11.76 16.98
CA ASN A 145 4.11 -12.58 16.47
C ASN A 145 2.74 -11.90 16.57
N TYR A 146 2.69 -10.59 16.43
CA TYR A 146 1.45 -9.81 16.43
C TYR A 146 0.74 -9.83 15.07
N TRP A 147 1.48 -9.93 13.97
CA TRP A 147 0.93 -9.87 12.61
C TRP A 147 0.51 -11.27 12.15
N THR A 148 -0.64 -11.72 12.65
CA THR A 148 -1.17 -13.07 12.42
C THR A 148 -2.02 -13.20 11.15
N TRP A 149 -2.23 -12.11 10.44
CA TRP A 149 -2.89 -12.02 9.14
C TRP A 149 -2.15 -11.00 8.25
N ILE A 150 -2.24 -11.19 6.93
CA ILE A 150 -1.38 -10.46 6.00
C ILE A 150 -1.67 -8.96 5.89
N ASP A 151 -2.91 -8.52 6.17
CA ASP A 151 -3.24 -7.09 6.19
C ASP A 151 -2.42 -6.34 7.25
N ALA A 152 -2.12 -6.98 8.39
CA ALA A 152 -1.30 -6.42 9.45
C ALA A 152 0.07 -5.90 8.96
N ILE A 153 0.61 -6.53 7.91
CA ILE A 153 1.87 -6.11 7.29
C ILE A 153 1.75 -4.69 6.74
N GLN A 154 0.66 -4.36 6.02
CA GLN A 154 0.43 -3.00 5.53
C GLN A 154 0.06 -2.04 6.67
N MET A 155 -0.73 -2.50 7.63
CA MET A 155 -1.24 -1.62 8.67
C MET A 155 -0.13 -1.14 9.62
N ALA A 156 0.86 -1.98 9.90
CA ALA A 156 1.89 -1.65 10.90
C ALA A 156 3.32 -1.51 10.33
N MET A 157 3.78 -2.39 9.43
CA MET A 157 5.19 -2.41 9.01
C MET A 157 5.70 -1.06 8.47
N PRO A 158 4.95 -0.33 7.61
CA PRO A 158 5.42 0.96 7.12
C PRO A 158 5.55 2.02 8.23
N ALA A 159 4.76 1.94 9.32
CA ALA A 159 4.88 2.86 10.45
C ALA A 159 6.25 2.73 11.13
N TYR A 160 6.69 1.53 11.42
CA TYR A 160 8.03 1.28 11.99
C TYR A 160 9.14 1.72 11.02
N ALA A 161 9.01 1.44 9.73
CA ALA A 161 10.01 1.83 8.73
C ALA A 161 10.11 3.36 8.57
N LYS A 162 8.98 4.06 8.53
CA LYS A 162 8.92 5.53 8.50
C LYS A 162 9.54 6.12 9.77
N TYR A 163 9.22 5.57 10.94
CA TYR A 163 9.77 6.06 12.20
C TYR A 163 11.28 5.86 12.27
N ALA A 164 11.79 4.70 11.83
CA ALA A 164 13.23 4.46 11.71
C ALA A 164 13.92 5.47 10.79
N LYS A 165 13.29 5.81 9.65
CA LYS A 165 13.83 6.82 8.71
C LYS A 165 13.86 8.22 9.33
N ILE A 166 12.82 8.62 10.06
CA ILE A 166 12.69 9.93 10.70
C ILE A 166 13.73 10.10 11.81
N THR A 167 13.93 9.09 12.63
CA THR A 167 14.78 9.17 13.83
C THR A 167 16.22 8.72 13.60
N GLY A 168 16.48 7.96 12.54
CA GLY A 168 17.75 7.26 12.32
C GLY A 168 17.92 6.00 13.18
N GLU A 169 16.95 5.66 14.03
CA GLU A 169 17.00 4.52 14.93
C GLU A 169 16.61 3.21 14.24
N ARG A 170 17.59 2.48 13.76
CA ARG A 170 17.38 1.23 12.98
C ARG A 170 16.62 0.14 13.74
N LYS A 171 16.60 0.14 15.06
CA LYS A 171 15.89 -0.86 15.88
C LYS A 171 14.40 -1.03 15.51
N TYR A 172 13.74 0.06 15.09
CA TYR A 172 12.33 0.02 14.65
C TYR A 172 12.18 -0.76 13.35
N LEU A 173 13.06 -0.51 12.37
CA LEU A 173 13.08 -1.27 11.13
C LEU A 173 13.43 -2.74 11.37
N ASP A 174 14.43 -3.03 12.21
CA ASP A 174 14.82 -4.40 12.55
C ASP A 174 13.66 -5.16 13.19
N TYR A 175 12.90 -4.52 14.08
CA TYR A 175 11.70 -5.09 14.68
C TYR A 175 10.63 -5.41 13.62
N ALA A 176 10.31 -4.45 12.74
CA ALA A 176 9.35 -4.63 11.66
C ALA A 176 9.74 -5.78 10.73
N MET A 177 11.01 -5.87 10.36
CA MET A 177 11.51 -6.95 9.51
C MET A 177 11.50 -8.31 10.19
N ASN A 178 11.70 -8.38 11.49
CA ASN A 178 11.58 -9.63 12.25
C ASN A 178 10.11 -10.08 12.31
N SER A 179 9.16 -9.15 12.54
CA SER A 179 7.72 -9.44 12.51
C SER A 179 7.26 -9.88 11.11
N TYR A 180 7.71 -9.19 10.06
CA TYR A 180 7.45 -9.57 8.66
C TYR A 180 7.94 -11.01 8.36
N LYS A 181 9.19 -11.31 8.72
CA LYS A 181 9.76 -12.65 8.50
C LYS A 181 9.03 -13.72 9.30
N TRP A 182 8.57 -13.40 10.49
CA TRP A 182 7.78 -14.33 11.28
C TRP A 182 6.46 -14.68 10.58
N SER A 183 5.69 -13.70 10.09
CA SER A 183 4.45 -13.97 9.34
C SER A 183 4.75 -14.70 8.03
N ARG A 184 5.83 -14.30 7.35
CA ARG A 184 6.23 -14.83 6.06
C ARG A 184 6.67 -16.28 6.10
N ASP A 185 7.50 -16.64 7.08
CA ASP A 185 8.26 -17.89 7.08
C ASP A 185 7.92 -18.84 8.24
N THR A 186 7.28 -18.37 9.33
CA THR A 186 7.10 -19.15 10.57
C THR A 186 5.65 -19.44 10.88
N LEU A 187 4.76 -18.44 10.82
CA LEU A 187 3.34 -18.60 11.13
C LEU A 187 2.73 -19.66 10.21
N ALA A 188 2.22 -20.74 10.81
CA ALA A 188 1.60 -21.88 10.08
C ALA A 188 2.49 -22.46 8.96
N ASN A 189 3.79 -22.56 9.23
CA ASN A 189 4.85 -22.95 8.29
C ASN A 189 5.11 -21.91 7.17
N GLY A 190 4.68 -20.68 7.40
CA GLY A 190 4.85 -19.52 6.52
C GLY A 190 3.59 -19.18 5.74
N LEU A 191 3.18 -17.91 5.81
CA LEU A 191 2.04 -17.41 5.02
C LEU A 191 2.42 -17.08 3.56
N PHE A 192 3.70 -17.00 3.22
CA PHE A 192 4.15 -16.76 1.85
C PHE A 192 4.47 -18.05 1.11
N ASN A 193 3.65 -18.39 0.11
CA ASN A 193 3.95 -19.51 -0.77
C ASN A 193 5.05 -19.12 -1.76
N LYS A 194 6.28 -19.50 -1.46
CA LYS A 194 7.46 -19.15 -2.29
C LYS A 194 7.40 -19.74 -3.70
N LYS A 195 6.65 -20.85 -3.90
CA LYS A 195 6.49 -21.50 -5.20
C LYS A 195 5.52 -20.74 -6.09
N GLU A 196 4.44 -20.22 -5.51
CA GLU A 196 3.37 -19.54 -6.24
C GLU A 196 3.50 -18.01 -6.19
N GLY A 197 4.34 -17.46 -5.29
CA GLY A 197 4.59 -16.02 -5.16
C GLY A 197 3.42 -15.24 -4.57
N LEU A 198 2.52 -15.91 -3.85
CA LEU A 198 1.32 -15.33 -3.26
C LEU A 198 1.22 -15.67 -1.77
N TRP A 199 0.38 -14.93 -1.05
CA TRP A 199 0.19 -15.06 0.38
C TRP A 199 -1.17 -15.64 0.71
N TRP A 200 -1.21 -16.64 1.59
CA TRP A 200 -2.43 -17.02 2.31
C TRP A 200 -2.78 -15.92 3.31
N ARG A 201 -4.08 -15.70 3.51
CA ARG A 201 -4.58 -14.63 4.39
C ARG A 201 -4.06 -14.75 5.82
N ASP A 202 -4.17 -15.93 6.39
CA ASP A 202 -3.77 -16.29 7.75
C ASP A 202 -3.65 -17.83 7.90
N LYS A 203 -3.44 -18.29 9.13
CA LYS A 203 -3.26 -19.72 9.45
C LYS A 203 -4.46 -20.62 9.07
N ASP A 204 -5.66 -20.05 8.92
CA ASP A 204 -6.87 -20.83 8.63
C ASP A 204 -7.03 -21.10 7.12
N TYR A 205 -6.26 -20.41 6.27
CA TYR A 205 -6.29 -20.56 4.82
C TYR A 205 -5.06 -21.26 4.23
N VAL A 206 -4.06 -21.62 5.05
CA VAL A 206 -2.96 -22.48 4.57
C VAL A 206 -3.44 -23.91 4.37
N PRO A 207 -2.72 -24.76 3.61
CA PRO A 207 -3.07 -26.20 3.53
C PRO A 207 -3.23 -26.84 4.92
N PRO A 208 -4.27 -27.68 5.12
CA PRO A 208 -5.06 -28.37 4.09
C PRO A 208 -6.23 -27.59 3.47
N TYR A 209 -6.48 -26.32 3.87
CA TYR A 209 -7.54 -25.54 3.23
C TYR A 209 -7.30 -25.42 1.71
N LYS A 210 -8.37 -25.62 0.94
CA LYS A 210 -8.37 -25.54 -0.51
C LYS A 210 -9.65 -24.87 -1.02
N GLU A 211 -9.53 -24.21 -2.15
CA GLU A 211 -10.68 -23.74 -2.93
C GLU A 211 -11.45 -24.93 -3.53
N LYS A 212 -12.65 -24.67 -4.09
CA LYS A 212 -13.52 -25.71 -4.65
C LYS A 212 -12.90 -26.51 -5.79
N ASP A 213 -11.96 -25.91 -6.52
CA ASP A 213 -11.23 -26.54 -7.62
C ASP A 213 -9.92 -27.22 -7.17
N GLY A 214 -9.66 -27.28 -5.87
CA GLY A 214 -8.45 -27.86 -5.29
C GLY A 214 -7.24 -26.91 -5.26
N SER A 215 -7.37 -25.68 -5.78
CA SER A 215 -6.30 -24.67 -5.72
C SER A 215 -6.10 -24.10 -4.30
N ASN A 216 -4.99 -23.40 -4.09
CA ASN A 216 -4.76 -22.64 -2.87
C ASN A 216 -5.66 -21.38 -2.84
N CYS A 217 -6.05 -20.95 -1.65
CA CYS A 217 -6.86 -19.74 -1.48
C CYS A 217 -5.98 -18.50 -1.30
N TYR A 218 -5.98 -17.59 -2.28
CA TYR A 218 -5.23 -16.35 -2.23
C TYR A 218 -6.17 -15.15 -2.42
N TRP A 219 -6.43 -14.45 -1.34
CA TRP A 219 -7.32 -13.30 -1.35
C TRP A 219 -6.64 -12.06 -1.95
N SER A 220 -7.28 -11.46 -2.95
CA SER A 220 -6.75 -10.34 -3.75
C SER A 220 -6.40 -9.14 -2.89
N ARG A 221 -7.33 -8.59 -2.12
CA ARG A 221 -7.08 -7.40 -1.28
C ARG A 221 -5.95 -7.62 -0.29
N GLY A 222 -5.88 -8.79 0.37
CA GLY A 222 -4.82 -9.11 1.32
C GLY A 222 -3.44 -9.15 0.65
N ASN A 223 -3.32 -9.79 -0.52
CA ASN A 223 -2.10 -9.76 -1.32
C ASN A 223 -1.76 -8.33 -1.79
N GLY A 224 -2.78 -7.53 -2.14
CA GLY A 224 -2.61 -6.12 -2.48
C GLY A 224 -2.02 -5.31 -1.32
N TRP A 225 -2.47 -5.55 -0.09
CA TRP A 225 -1.91 -4.90 1.09
C TRP A 225 -0.44 -5.22 1.29
N VAL A 226 -0.06 -6.50 1.23
CA VAL A 226 1.36 -6.88 1.34
C VAL A 226 2.17 -6.21 0.23
N TYR A 227 1.68 -6.24 -1.01
CA TYR A 227 2.37 -5.67 -2.16
C TYR A 227 2.63 -4.17 -2.00
N ALA A 228 1.64 -3.41 -1.53
CA ALA A 228 1.79 -1.99 -1.21
C ALA A 228 2.74 -1.75 -0.02
N ALA A 229 2.70 -2.59 1.01
CA ALA A 229 3.60 -2.47 2.15
C ALA A 229 5.07 -2.65 1.75
N LEU A 230 5.37 -3.59 0.84
CA LEU A 230 6.72 -3.78 0.32
C LEU A 230 7.23 -2.50 -0.36
N VAL A 231 6.39 -1.86 -1.19
CA VAL A 231 6.72 -0.57 -1.82
C VAL A 231 7.01 0.50 -0.77
N ARG A 232 6.09 0.71 0.16
CA ARG A 232 6.19 1.77 1.18
C ARG A 232 7.42 1.62 2.06
N VAL A 233 7.79 0.40 2.42
CA VAL A 233 9.01 0.16 3.21
C VAL A 233 10.26 0.37 2.35
N MET A 234 10.28 -0.12 1.11
CA MET A 234 11.42 0.11 0.22
C MET A 234 11.68 1.59 -0.06
N GLU A 235 10.64 2.45 -0.07
CA GLU A 235 10.79 3.90 -0.21
C GLU A 235 11.46 4.58 1.00
N THR A 236 11.48 3.92 2.14
CA THR A 236 12.20 4.43 3.31
C THR A 236 13.69 4.10 3.30
N LEU A 237 14.16 3.23 2.41
CA LEU A 237 15.46 2.61 2.46
C LEU A 237 16.36 2.95 1.26
N PRO A 238 17.67 3.07 1.45
CA PRO A 238 18.61 3.06 0.34
C PRO A 238 18.53 1.72 -0.43
N LYS A 239 18.69 1.78 -1.75
CA LYS A 239 18.67 0.56 -2.60
C LYS A 239 19.74 -0.47 -2.21
N THR A 240 20.82 -0.04 -1.54
CA THR A 240 21.91 -0.90 -1.05
C THR A 240 21.60 -1.58 0.29
N ASP A 241 20.54 -1.18 0.98
CA ASP A 241 20.17 -1.77 2.27
C ASP A 241 19.79 -3.26 2.12
N LYS A 242 20.24 -4.10 3.06
CA LYS A 242 19.96 -5.54 3.06
C LYS A 242 18.45 -5.85 3.07
N TYR A 243 17.66 -5.02 3.75
CA TYR A 243 16.21 -5.19 3.82
C TYR A 243 15.51 -4.74 2.54
N TYR A 244 16.02 -3.68 1.88
CA TYR A 244 15.55 -3.32 0.55
C TYR A 244 15.74 -4.50 -0.42
N GLN A 245 16.91 -5.11 -0.44
CA GLN A 245 17.20 -6.23 -1.32
C GLN A 245 16.38 -7.49 -0.98
N TYR A 246 16.09 -7.69 0.30
CA TYR A 246 15.21 -8.78 0.75
C TYR A 246 13.78 -8.58 0.27
N LEU A 247 13.18 -7.41 0.54
CA LEU A 247 11.81 -7.08 0.16
C LEU A 247 11.63 -7.02 -1.36
N LYS A 248 12.64 -6.53 -2.09
CA LYS A 248 12.64 -6.51 -3.56
C LYS A 248 12.48 -7.90 -4.17
N LYS A 249 13.06 -8.94 -3.58
CA LYS A 249 12.89 -10.33 -4.05
C LYS A 249 11.44 -10.77 -3.93
N ASP A 250 10.81 -10.52 -2.79
CA ASP A 250 9.41 -10.85 -2.57
C ASP A 250 8.50 -10.03 -3.49
N PHE A 251 8.78 -8.74 -3.66
CA PHE A 251 8.06 -7.85 -4.56
C PHE A 251 8.09 -8.37 -6.02
N ILE A 252 9.25 -8.77 -6.53
CA ILE A 252 9.38 -9.33 -7.90
C ILE A 252 8.60 -10.64 -8.02
N SER A 253 8.71 -11.54 -7.04
CA SER A 253 7.99 -12.81 -7.02
C SER A 253 6.48 -12.59 -7.03
N MET A 254 5.98 -11.69 -6.18
CA MET A 254 4.56 -11.30 -6.16
C MET A 254 4.13 -10.66 -7.47
N SER A 255 4.93 -9.75 -8.04
CA SER A 255 4.61 -9.10 -9.32
C SER A 255 4.36 -10.09 -10.43
N GLN A 256 5.21 -11.13 -10.54
CA GLN A 256 5.08 -12.18 -11.54
C GLN A 256 3.82 -13.04 -11.33
N ALA A 257 3.50 -13.36 -10.07
CA ALA A 257 2.31 -14.12 -9.72
C ALA A 257 1.02 -13.32 -9.97
N ILE A 258 0.98 -12.08 -9.50
CA ILE A 258 -0.16 -11.17 -9.66
C ILE A 258 -0.47 -10.93 -11.14
N LEU A 259 0.57 -10.71 -11.97
CA LEU A 259 0.39 -10.51 -13.42
C LEU A 259 -0.35 -11.68 -14.08
N LYS A 260 -0.06 -12.92 -13.67
CA LYS A 260 -0.71 -14.13 -14.22
C LYS A 260 -2.18 -14.24 -13.82
N CYS A 261 -2.60 -13.59 -12.74
CA CYS A 261 -3.96 -13.65 -12.21
C CYS A 261 -4.86 -12.55 -12.75
N GLN A 262 -4.36 -11.66 -13.62
CA GLN A 262 -5.18 -10.58 -14.18
C GLN A 262 -6.25 -11.13 -15.12
N ARG A 263 -7.48 -10.65 -14.93
CA ARG A 263 -8.63 -10.97 -15.79
C ARG A 263 -8.51 -10.28 -17.14
N GLU A 264 -9.29 -10.75 -18.10
CA GLU A 264 -9.35 -10.14 -19.44
C GLU A 264 -9.90 -8.71 -19.42
N ASP A 265 -10.82 -8.41 -18.47
CA ASP A 265 -11.40 -7.07 -18.28
C ASP A 265 -10.49 -6.10 -17.50
N GLY A 266 -9.29 -6.51 -17.10
CA GLY A 266 -8.29 -5.68 -16.42
C GLY A 266 -8.31 -5.75 -14.91
N TYR A 267 -9.39 -6.21 -14.29
CA TYR A 267 -9.48 -6.44 -12.83
C TYR A 267 -8.73 -7.69 -12.38
N TRP A 268 -8.72 -7.90 -11.07
CA TRP A 268 -8.43 -9.19 -10.43
C TRP A 268 -9.67 -9.69 -9.69
N ASN A 269 -9.79 -11.01 -9.57
CA ASN A 269 -10.87 -11.64 -8.81
C ASN A 269 -10.64 -11.49 -7.29
N VAL A 270 -11.68 -11.69 -6.50
CA VAL A 270 -11.56 -11.79 -5.02
C VAL A 270 -10.62 -12.93 -4.63
N SER A 271 -10.83 -14.14 -5.15
CA SER A 271 -9.81 -15.21 -5.13
C SER A 271 -8.96 -15.10 -6.39
N LEU A 272 -7.65 -14.92 -6.22
CA LEU A 272 -6.72 -14.69 -7.34
C LEU A 272 -6.64 -15.86 -8.31
N VAL A 273 -6.77 -17.09 -7.83
CA VAL A 273 -6.53 -18.31 -8.62
C VAL A 273 -7.78 -19.18 -8.84
N CYS A 274 -8.87 -18.92 -8.10
CA CYS A 274 -10.12 -19.66 -8.22
C CYS A 274 -11.33 -18.73 -8.44
N PRO A 275 -11.52 -18.20 -9.64
CA PRO A 275 -12.65 -17.32 -9.94
C PRO A 275 -14.02 -18.00 -9.81
N ALA A 276 -14.07 -19.33 -9.88
CA ALA A 276 -15.31 -20.09 -9.70
C ALA A 276 -15.83 -20.09 -8.25
N ASN A 277 -14.97 -19.83 -7.25
CA ASN A 277 -15.36 -19.77 -5.84
C ASN A 277 -15.69 -18.34 -5.40
N TYR A 278 -14.73 -17.42 -5.57
CA TYR A 278 -14.86 -15.99 -5.24
C TYR A 278 -14.48 -15.17 -6.45
N GLY A 279 -15.30 -15.24 -7.51
CA GLY A 279 -15.12 -14.51 -8.75
C GLY A 279 -15.61 -13.06 -8.65
N GLY A 280 -15.44 -12.36 -9.77
CA GLY A 280 -15.86 -10.97 -9.92
C GLY A 280 -14.76 -9.97 -9.62
N PRO A 281 -14.89 -8.73 -10.14
CA PRO A 281 -13.89 -7.68 -10.00
C PRO A 281 -13.75 -7.25 -8.54
N GLU A 282 -12.50 -7.19 -8.06
CA GLU A 282 -12.16 -6.70 -6.73
C GLU A 282 -11.35 -5.40 -6.85
N MET A 283 -11.97 -4.28 -6.50
CA MET A 283 -11.43 -2.94 -6.73
C MET A 283 -10.17 -2.65 -5.91
N THR A 284 -10.14 -3.08 -4.64
CA THR A 284 -9.05 -2.72 -3.73
C THR A 284 -7.75 -3.40 -4.14
N GLY A 285 -7.80 -4.71 -4.41
CA GLY A 285 -6.64 -5.46 -4.91
C GLY A 285 -6.17 -4.92 -6.25
N THR A 286 -7.09 -4.63 -7.18
CA THR A 286 -6.78 -4.05 -8.49
C THR A 286 -6.01 -2.73 -8.35
N GLY A 287 -6.50 -1.81 -7.51
CA GLY A 287 -5.83 -0.52 -7.29
C GLY A 287 -4.43 -0.68 -6.64
N LEU A 288 -4.30 -1.57 -5.65
CA LEU A 288 -3.02 -1.81 -4.99
C LEU A 288 -2.00 -2.52 -5.90
N PHE A 289 -2.46 -3.43 -6.77
CA PHE A 289 -1.60 -4.08 -7.76
C PHE A 289 -1.13 -3.08 -8.83
N LEU A 290 -2.04 -2.24 -9.31
CA LEU A 290 -1.69 -1.16 -10.24
C LEU A 290 -0.65 -0.21 -9.62
N TYR A 291 -0.87 0.23 -8.37
CA TYR A 291 0.09 1.05 -7.64
C TYR A 291 1.48 0.43 -7.56
N GLY A 292 1.57 -0.82 -7.11
CA GLY A 292 2.87 -1.48 -6.97
C GLY A 292 3.55 -1.76 -8.32
N MET A 293 2.79 -2.16 -9.37
CA MET A 293 3.35 -2.35 -10.71
C MET A 293 3.89 -1.03 -11.29
N ALA A 294 3.14 0.07 -11.16
CA ALA A 294 3.55 1.38 -11.62
C ALA A 294 4.84 1.84 -10.92
N TRP A 295 4.89 1.69 -9.60
CA TRP A 295 6.08 1.98 -8.82
C TRP A 295 7.28 1.12 -9.26
N GLY A 296 7.08 -0.17 -9.42
CA GLY A 296 8.13 -1.10 -9.84
C GLY A 296 8.71 -0.79 -11.22
N VAL A 297 7.86 -0.39 -12.17
CA VAL A 297 8.28 0.06 -13.51
C VAL A 297 9.02 1.39 -13.44
N GLN A 298 8.50 2.35 -12.68
CA GLN A 298 9.14 3.66 -12.51
C GLN A 298 10.53 3.57 -11.90
N HIS A 299 10.74 2.64 -10.95
CA HIS A 299 12.02 2.45 -10.27
C HIS A 299 12.97 1.46 -10.98
N GLY A 300 12.59 0.97 -12.17
CA GLY A 300 13.42 0.06 -12.97
C GLY A 300 13.56 -1.35 -12.36
N ILE A 301 12.64 -1.74 -11.47
CA ILE A 301 12.59 -3.08 -10.86
C ILE A 301 11.83 -4.05 -11.76
N LEU A 302 10.75 -3.57 -12.38
CA LEU A 302 9.90 -4.33 -13.28
C LEU A 302 10.11 -3.84 -14.72
N PRO A 303 10.24 -4.76 -15.71
CA PRO A 303 10.39 -4.36 -17.10
C PRO A 303 9.10 -3.74 -17.65
N ARG A 304 9.17 -2.49 -18.13
CA ARG A 304 8.03 -1.75 -18.67
C ARG A 304 7.30 -2.53 -19.76
N ALA A 305 8.01 -3.14 -20.70
CA ALA A 305 7.42 -3.89 -21.80
C ALA A 305 6.47 -5.01 -21.34
N THR A 306 6.75 -5.61 -20.19
CA THR A 306 5.93 -6.69 -19.62
C THR A 306 4.72 -6.19 -18.88
N TYR A 307 4.86 -5.10 -18.08
CA TYR A 307 3.82 -4.68 -17.13
C TYR A 307 2.92 -3.56 -17.66
N GLN A 308 3.36 -2.78 -18.68
CA GLN A 308 2.60 -1.64 -19.19
C GLN A 308 1.20 -2.06 -19.65
N LYS A 309 1.10 -3.14 -20.43
CA LYS A 309 -0.22 -3.62 -20.93
C LYS A 309 -1.19 -3.98 -19.79
N ALA A 310 -0.67 -4.58 -18.72
CA ALA A 310 -1.49 -4.94 -17.56
C ALA A 310 -1.96 -3.69 -16.80
N MET A 311 -1.07 -2.71 -16.63
CA MET A 311 -1.41 -1.43 -16.01
C MET A 311 -2.46 -0.66 -16.81
N ASP A 312 -2.30 -0.59 -18.16
CA ASP A 312 -3.25 0.09 -19.05
C ASP A 312 -4.64 -0.56 -19.01
N LYS A 313 -4.68 -1.90 -18.92
CA LYS A 313 -5.95 -2.64 -18.76
C LYS A 313 -6.61 -2.35 -17.41
N ALA A 314 -5.82 -2.37 -16.33
CA ALA A 314 -6.32 -2.11 -14.98
C ALA A 314 -6.80 -0.67 -14.80
N TRP A 315 -6.17 0.29 -15.47
CA TRP A 315 -6.60 1.69 -15.44
C TRP A 315 -7.92 1.93 -16.16
N LYS A 316 -8.16 1.22 -17.25
CA LYS A 316 -9.38 1.33 -18.05
C LYS A 316 -10.59 0.59 -17.47
N ALA A 317 -10.36 -0.36 -16.58
CA ALA A 317 -11.37 -1.16 -15.91
C ALA A 317 -12.10 -0.37 -14.82
#